data_1fd8e0705db842b723a7a91b39169611
#
_entry.id   1fd8e0705db842b723a7a91b39169611
#
_cell.length_a   1.000
_cell.length_b   1.000
_cell.length_c   1.000
_cell.angle_alpha   90.00
_cell.angle_beta   90.00
_cell.angle_gamma   90.00
#
_symmetry.space_group_name_H-M   'P 1'
#
loop_
_entity.id
_entity.type
_entity.pdbx_description
1 polymer ?
#
loop_
_entity_poly.entity_id
_entity_poly.type
_entity_poly.pdbx_seq_one_letter_code
_entity_poly.pdbx_strand_id
1 'polypeptide(L)'
;TEEVRGTTGASFTVERNLSTGGWASGDSGSYSTQEFISEEMLQEISSVDGVAGYDAAVVSMPSYYNEAGEELVNGNVINSYYTYGSINTEYNQLFSSGRFELVEGSHITENVKNGLIISKENAERNGIKIGDKVTGINDPNNGDPEVDMEIVGFFDIVADKDDEATMYDASTLWDYADYAFCSYNAMKEMAVNYEDGSKLQEADFFVEDAAQLDNVIADVQNISSINWDNFIITAND
;
A
#
# COMPACT_ATOMS: atom_id res chain seq x y z
N THR A 1 -14.98 3.05 19.65
CA THR A 1 -15.82 3.95 18.83
C THR A 1 -15.15 5.28 18.52
N GLU A 2 -14.41 5.89 19.44
CA GLU A 2 -13.62 7.10 19.16
C GLU A 2 -12.31 6.80 18.42
N GLU A 3 -11.69 5.66 18.69
CA GLU A 3 -10.47 5.23 17.98
C GLU A 3 -10.71 4.95 16.49
N VAL A 4 -11.86 4.37 16.16
CA VAL A 4 -12.23 4.11 14.75
C VAL A 4 -12.49 5.41 13.98
N ARG A 5 -12.99 6.44 14.67
CA ARG A 5 -13.23 7.77 14.06
C ARG A 5 -11.93 8.55 13.81
N GLY A 6 -10.85 8.26 14.52
CA GLY A 6 -9.56 8.91 14.34
C GLY A 6 -8.87 8.54 13.03
N THR A 7 -9.11 7.33 12.48
CA THR A 7 -8.48 6.85 11.24
C THR A 7 -9.35 7.05 10.00
N THR A 8 -10.65 7.33 10.16
CA THR A 8 -11.59 7.63 9.06
C THR A 8 -11.75 9.12 8.79
N GLY A 9 -10.82 9.94 9.28
CA GLY A 9 -10.83 11.39 9.07
C GLY A 9 -10.63 11.80 7.62
N ALA A 10 -10.85 13.07 7.34
CA ALA A 10 -10.64 13.63 6.02
C ALA A 10 -9.21 13.42 5.55
N SER A 11 -9.06 13.24 4.26
CA SER A 11 -7.77 13.02 3.62
C SER A 11 -7.72 13.72 2.27
N PHE A 12 -6.54 13.76 1.69
CA PHE A 12 -6.37 14.16 0.29
C PHE A 12 -5.42 13.20 -0.39
N THR A 13 -5.65 13.00 -1.68
CA THR A 13 -4.82 12.15 -2.53
C THR A 13 -3.97 13.01 -3.44
N VAL A 14 -2.68 12.72 -3.49
CA VAL A 14 -1.75 13.27 -4.48
C VAL A 14 -1.48 12.18 -5.49
N GLU A 15 -1.73 12.47 -6.76
CA GLU A 15 -1.51 11.50 -7.84
C GLU A 15 -0.80 12.15 -9.03
N ARG A 16 -0.19 11.34 -9.86
CA ARG A 16 0.45 11.82 -11.09
C ARG A 16 -0.58 12.42 -12.03
N ASN A 17 -0.26 13.58 -12.60
CA ASN A 17 -1.08 14.21 -13.63
C ASN A 17 -0.72 13.63 -15.01
N LEU A 18 -1.39 12.57 -15.42
CA LEU A 18 -1.13 11.90 -16.69
C LEU A 18 -1.55 12.73 -17.90
N SER A 19 -2.37 13.76 -17.69
CA SER A 19 -2.82 14.64 -18.79
C SER A 19 -1.71 15.56 -19.31
N THR A 20 -0.64 15.78 -18.53
CA THR A 20 0.51 16.60 -18.98
C THR A 20 1.54 15.79 -19.77
N GLY A 21 1.41 14.45 -19.79
CA GLY A 21 2.30 13.57 -20.54
C GLY A 21 1.76 13.26 -21.92
N GLY A 22 2.62 13.03 -22.82
CA GLY A 22 2.58 12.80 -24.23
C GLY A 22 1.49 12.02 -24.94
N TRP A 23 0.37 11.66 -24.35
CA TRP A 23 -0.76 11.10 -25.12
C TRP A 23 -1.30 12.10 -26.14
N ALA A 24 -1.28 13.38 -25.81
CA ALA A 24 -1.72 14.44 -26.71
C ALA A 24 -0.77 14.68 -27.89
N SER A 25 0.45 14.21 -27.83
CA SER A 25 1.46 14.34 -28.89
C SER A 25 1.60 13.11 -29.78
N GLY A 26 0.84 12.05 -29.52
CA GLY A 26 0.92 10.80 -30.28
C GLY A 26 2.19 10.00 -30.02
N ASP A 27 2.97 10.36 -29.03
CA ASP A 27 4.21 9.68 -28.67
C ASP A 27 3.94 8.59 -27.63
N SER A 28 3.96 7.34 -28.06
CA SER A 28 3.63 6.18 -27.24
C SER A 28 4.66 5.84 -26.15
N GLY A 29 5.78 6.58 -26.07
CA GLY A 29 6.86 6.35 -25.11
C GLY A 29 6.85 7.26 -23.90
N SER A 30 5.96 8.21 -23.78
CA SER A 30 6.12 9.35 -22.88
C SER A 30 5.62 9.16 -21.46
N TYR A 31 4.98 8.04 -21.10
CA TYR A 31 4.66 7.74 -19.71
C TYR A 31 5.91 7.63 -18.84
N SER A 32 7.00 7.13 -19.38
CA SER A 32 8.25 6.95 -18.68
C SER A 32 8.98 8.24 -18.32
N THR A 33 8.57 9.38 -18.93
CA THR A 33 9.21 10.68 -18.71
C THR A 33 8.50 11.53 -17.65
N GLN A 34 7.30 11.14 -17.21
CA GLN A 34 6.61 11.85 -16.14
C GLN A 34 7.19 11.56 -14.77
N GLU A 35 7.24 12.60 -13.95
CA GLU A 35 7.69 12.50 -12.57
C GLU A 35 6.78 11.60 -11.75
N PHE A 36 7.37 10.61 -11.07
CA PHE A 36 6.68 9.82 -10.06
C PHE A 36 6.74 10.53 -8.70
N ILE A 37 5.91 10.11 -7.78
CA ILE A 37 5.99 10.59 -6.40
C ILE A 37 7.27 10.05 -5.77
N SER A 38 8.14 10.95 -5.30
CA SER A 38 9.37 10.59 -4.62
C SER A 38 9.17 10.46 -3.12
N GLU A 39 10.05 9.73 -2.45
CA GLU A 39 10.06 9.65 -1.00
C GLU A 39 10.32 11.02 -0.36
N GLU A 40 11.07 11.91 -1.02
CA GLU A 40 11.26 13.29 -0.59
C GLU A 40 9.97 14.08 -0.58
N MET A 41 9.13 13.95 -1.62
CA MET A 41 7.80 14.56 -1.66
C MET A 41 6.93 14.08 -0.50
N LEU A 42 6.95 12.79 -0.20
CA LEU A 42 6.18 12.22 0.91
C LEU A 42 6.61 12.86 2.24
N GLN A 43 7.90 13.02 2.46
CA GLN A 43 8.43 13.66 3.67
C GLN A 43 8.05 15.15 3.74
N GLU A 44 8.16 15.87 2.65
CA GLU A 44 7.80 17.29 2.60
C GLU A 44 6.31 17.50 2.86
N ILE A 45 5.44 16.74 2.20
CA ILE A 45 3.99 16.85 2.40
C ILE A 45 3.59 16.40 3.80
N SER A 46 4.12 15.28 4.29
CA SER A 46 3.79 14.76 5.62
C SER A 46 4.27 15.68 6.76
N SER A 47 5.22 16.57 6.48
CA SER A 47 5.75 17.54 7.45
C SER A 47 4.91 18.81 7.54
N VAL A 48 3.90 18.98 6.68
CA VAL A 48 2.99 20.13 6.76
C VAL A 48 2.13 20.03 8.00
N ASP A 49 1.99 21.15 8.73
CA ASP A 49 1.16 21.20 9.93
C ASP A 49 -0.28 20.74 9.61
N GLY A 50 -0.81 19.88 10.45
CA GLY A 50 -2.15 19.32 10.29
C GLY A 50 -2.22 17.99 9.53
N VAL A 51 -1.11 17.50 8.98
CA VAL A 51 -1.02 16.15 8.40
C VAL A 51 -0.74 15.14 9.51
N ALA A 52 -1.68 14.22 9.73
CA ALA A 52 -1.58 13.20 10.77
C ALA A 52 -0.73 12.00 10.34
N GLY A 53 -0.79 11.64 9.06
CA GLY A 53 -0.07 10.50 8.52
C GLY A 53 -0.38 10.30 7.05
N TYR A 54 0.27 9.31 6.47
CA TYR A 54 0.11 9.04 5.03
C TYR A 54 0.42 7.58 4.72
N ASP A 55 -0.09 7.13 3.59
CA ASP A 55 0.39 5.90 2.95
C ASP A 55 0.56 6.11 1.46
N ALA A 56 1.53 5.41 0.92
CA ALA A 56 1.73 5.24 -0.51
C ALA A 56 2.11 3.78 -0.73
N ALA A 57 1.56 3.17 -1.77
CA ALA A 57 1.75 1.76 -2.00
C ALA A 57 1.88 1.44 -3.49
N VAL A 58 2.60 0.37 -3.77
CA VAL A 58 2.63 -0.29 -5.08
C VAL A 58 2.12 -1.71 -4.93
N VAL A 59 1.52 -2.25 -5.98
CA VAL A 59 0.89 -3.57 -5.96
C VAL A 59 1.67 -4.54 -6.83
N SER A 60 1.89 -5.75 -6.32
CA SER A 60 2.35 -6.88 -7.09
C SER A 60 1.79 -8.18 -6.48
N MET A 61 2.11 -9.30 -7.05
CA MET A 61 1.56 -10.60 -6.64
C MET A 61 2.68 -11.60 -6.35
N PRO A 62 3.51 -11.36 -5.30
CA PRO A 62 4.58 -12.28 -4.96
C PRO A 62 4.05 -13.58 -4.34
N SER A 63 4.90 -14.60 -4.38
CA SER A 63 4.77 -15.80 -3.59
C SER A 63 5.67 -15.73 -2.37
N TYR A 64 5.26 -16.38 -1.28
CA TYR A 64 6.00 -16.38 -0.02
C TYR A 64 6.32 -17.80 0.42
N TYR A 65 7.45 -17.96 1.08
CA TYR A 65 7.97 -19.25 1.53
C TYR A 65 8.36 -19.16 3.01
N ASN A 66 8.07 -20.20 3.78
CA ASN A 66 8.48 -20.27 5.18
C ASN A 66 9.97 -20.62 5.32
N GLU A 67 10.49 -20.69 6.53
CA GLU A 67 11.92 -21.01 6.78
C GLU A 67 12.32 -22.39 6.27
N ALA A 68 11.38 -23.33 6.18
CA ALA A 68 11.63 -24.66 5.63
C ALA A 68 11.62 -24.67 4.09
N GLY A 69 11.38 -23.53 3.44
CA GLY A 69 11.30 -23.43 1.99
C GLY A 69 9.97 -23.89 1.40
N GLU A 70 8.96 -24.08 2.24
CA GLU A 70 7.62 -24.45 1.79
C GLU A 70 6.81 -23.20 1.41
N GLU A 71 6.14 -23.24 0.27
CA GLU A 71 5.30 -22.15 -0.19
C GLU A 71 4.10 -21.92 0.72
N LEU A 72 3.85 -20.68 1.11
CA LEU A 72 2.63 -20.33 1.80
C LEU A 72 1.45 -20.45 0.84
N VAL A 73 0.50 -21.29 1.19
CA VAL A 73 -0.72 -21.51 0.43
C VAL A 73 -1.80 -20.52 0.86
N ASN A 74 -2.70 -20.21 -0.04
CA ASN A 74 -3.87 -19.38 0.25
C ASN A 74 -5.16 -20.16 -0.07
N GLY A 75 -6.29 -19.49 -0.09
CA GLY A 75 -7.57 -20.12 -0.40
C GLY A 75 -7.80 -20.39 -1.87
N ASN A 76 -6.85 -20.04 -2.74
CA ASN A 76 -6.98 -20.15 -4.18
C ASN A 76 -6.09 -21.26 -4.74
N VAL A 77 -6.25 -21.56 -6.04
CA VAL A 77 -5.42 -22.53 -6.76
C VAL A 77 -4.00 -21.99 -6.98
N ILE A 78 -3.87 -20.68 -7.16
CA ILE A 78 -2.58 -20.00 -7.32
C ILE A 78 -2.18 -19.43 -5.96
N ASN A 79 -0.99 -19.77 -5.49
CA ASN A 79 -0.51 -19.41 -4.15
C ASN A 79 0.22 -18.06 -4.07
N SER A 80 0.12 -17.20 -5.09
CA SER A 80 0.56 -15.82 -4.98
C SER A 80 -0.42 -15.01 -4.14
N TYR A 81 0.05 -13.89 -3.59
CA TYR A 81 -0.74 -13.00 -2.73
C TYR A 81 -0.84 -11.63 -3.38
N TYR A 82 -2.05 -11.08 -3.41
CA TYR A 82 -2.27 -9.70 -3.88
C TYR A 82 -1.69 -8.76 -2.84
N THR A 83 -0.49 -8.24 -3.11
CA THR A 83 0.31 -7.56 -2.09
C THR A 83 0.46 -6.07 -2.37
N TYR A 84 0.13 -5.27 -1.35
CA TYR A 84 0.50 -3.85 -1.29
C TYR A 84 1.88 -3.72 -0.64
N GLY A 85 2.85 -3.18 -1.39
CA GLY A 85 4.09 -2.68 -0.80
C GLY A 85 3.81 -1.28 -0.25
N SER A 86 3.64 -1.17 1.05
CA SER A 86 3.05 -0.03 1.75
C SER A 86 4.05 0.58 2.72
N ILE A 87 4.02 1.91 2.86
CA ILE A 87 4.89 2.64 3.79
C ILE A 87 4.30 2.63 5.20
N ASN A 88 3.01 2.97 5.33
CA ASN A 88 2.30 3.00 6.60
C ASN A 88 0.94 2.33 6.44
N THR A 89 0.84 1.05 6.76
CA THR A 89 -0.37 0.26 6.52
C THR A 89 -1.60 0.77 7.25
N GLU A 90 -1.45 1.41 8.42
CA GLU A 90 -2.60 1.94 9.14
C GLU A 90 -3.35 3.02 8.33
N TYR A 91 -2.65 3.71 7.44
CA TYR A 91 -3.20 4.74 6.55
C TYR A 91 -3.53 4.21 5.15
N ASN A 92 -3.27 2.93 4.87
CA ASN A 92 -3.75 2.30 3.65
C ASN A 92 -5.28 2.25 3.68
N GLN A 93 -5.92 2.55 2.57
CA GLN A 93 -7.39 2.65 2.52
C GLN A 93 -8.11 1.39 3.00
N LEU A 94 -7.53 0.21 2.79
CA LEU A 94 -8.14 -1.03 3.26
C LEU A 94 -8.23 -1.09 4.79
N PHE A 95 -7.23 -0.53 5.49
CA PHE A 95 -7.26 -0.43 6.95
C PHE A 95 -7.97 0.84 7.42
N SER A 96 -7.68 1.99 6.85
CA SER A 96 -8.25 3.27 7.28
C SER A 96 -9.76 3.35 7.07
N SER A 97 -10.29 2.68 6.06
CA SER A 97 -11.73 2.58 5.83
C SER A 97 -12.45 1.62 6.78
N GLY A 98 -11.69 0.83 7.54
CA GLY A 98 -12.25 -0.21 8.40
C GLY A 98 -12.65 -1.50 7.68
N ARG A 99 -12.32 -1.65 6.39
CA ARG A 99 -12.58 -2.89 5.66
C ARG A 99 -11.72 -4.03 6.20
N PHE A 100 -10.47 -3.75 6.52
CA PHE A 100 -9.56 -4.66 7.21
C PHE A 100 -9.29 -4.14 8.62
N GLU A 101 -9.14 -5.06 9.55
CA GLU A 101 -8.77 -4.78 10.93
C GLU A 101 -7.50 -5.56 11.28
N LEU A 102 -6.51 -4.86 11.83
CA LEU A 102 -5.34 -5.52 12.36
C LEU A 102 -5.72 -6.18 13.68
N VAL A 103 -5.66 -7.51 13.75
CA VAL A 103 -6.13 -8.27 14.91
C VAL A 103 -5.01 -8.82 15.78
N GLU A 104 -3.79 -8.85 15.27
CA GLU A 104 -2.62 -9.33 15.99
C GLU A 104 -1.36 -8.65 15.45
N GLY A 105 -0.40 -8.37 16.33
CA GLY A 105 0.85 -7.73 15.96
C GLY A 105 0.74 -6.23 15.77
N SER A 106 1.50 -5.69 14.81
CA SER A 106 1.61 -4.25 14.57
C SER A 106 1.56 -3.93 13.09
N HIS A 107 1.19 -2.69 12.79
CA HIS A 107 1.24 -2.16 11.44
C HIS A 107 2.69 -2.00 10.93
N ILE A 108 2.84 -2.05 9.62
CA ILE A 108 4.07 -1.63 8.95
C ILE A 108 4.10 -0.10 8.96
N THR A 109 5.25 0.43 9.37
CA THR A 109 5.56 1.85 9.32
C THR A 109 6.86 2.04 8.56
N GLU A 110 7.23 3.29 8.27
CA GLU A 110 8.52 3.62 7.63
C GLU A 110 9.74 3.14 8.42
N ASN A 111 9.57 2.83 9.72
CA ASN A 111 10.63 2.33 10.59
C ASN A 111 10.74 0.80 10.60
N VAL A 112 9.78 0.09 10.03
CA VAL A 112 9.81 -1.37 9.90
C VAL A 112 10.60 -1.74 8.67
N LYS A 113 11.68 -2.49 8.83
CA LYS A 113 12.62 -2.77 7.75
C LYS A 113 11.99 -3.60 6.63
N ASN A 114 11.60 -4.83 6.92
CA ASN A 114 10.99 -5.74 5.95
C ASN A 114 9.90 -6.55 6.66
N GLY A 115 8.72 -5.95 6.82
CA GLY A 115 7.58 -6.60 7.45
C GLY A 115 6.62 -7.18 6.43
N LEU A 116 5.87 -8.19 6.87
CA LEU A 116 4.75 -8.76 6.12
C LEU A 116 3.54 -8.91 7.03
N ILE A 117 2.39 -8.50 6.52
CA ILE A 117 1.07 -8.69 7.14
C ILE A 117 0.25 -9.57 6.20
N ILE A 118 -0.29 -10.66 6.73
CA ILE A 118 -1.21 -11.54 5.99
C ILE A 118 -2.51 -11.70 6.77
N SER A 119 -3.52 -12.28 6.15
CA SER A 119 -4.77 -12.56 6.85
C SER A 119 -4.56 -13.62 7.94
N LYS A 120 -5.33 -13.51 9.02
CA LYS A 120 -5.32 -14.51 10.07
C LYS A 120 -5.73 -15.88 9.54
N GLU A 121 -6.67 -15.92 8.59
CA GLU A 121 -7.10 -17.14 7.91
C GLU A 121 -5.90 -17.86 7.25
N ASN A 122 -5.11 -17.12 6.46
CA ASN A 122 -3.95 -17.70 5.79
C ASN A 122 -2.79 -17.99 6.77
N ALA A 123 -2.66 -17.23 7.84
CA ALA A 123 -1.68 -17.53 8.88
C ALA A 123 -1.99 -18.87 9.54
N GLU A 124 -3.24 -19.13 9.91
CA GLU A 124 -3.68 -20.39 10.49
C GLU A 124 -3.52 -21.55 9.50
N ARG A 125 -3.88 -21.33 8.23
CA ARG A 125 -3.73 -22.33 7.16
C ARG A 125 -2.29 -22.81 7.01
N ASN A 126 -1.32 -21.94 7.23
CA ASN A 126 0.11 -22.23 7.05
C ASN A 126 0.88 -22.43 8.35
N GLY A 127 0.22 -22.36 9.51
CA GLY A 127 0.88 -22.45 10.79
C GLY A 127 1.86 -21.31 11.07
N ILE A 128 1.62 -20.14 10.54
CA ILE A 128 2.47 -18.94 10.66
C ILE A 128 2.11 -18.18 11.94
N LYS A 129 3.14 -17.68 12.62
CA LYS A 129 3.03 -16.88 13.84
C LYS A 129 3.72 -15.54 13.67
N ILE A 130 3.33 -14.57 14.50
CA ILE A 130 4.03 -13.27 14.57
C ILE A 130 5.49 -13.53 14.93
N GLY A 131 6.39 -12.88 14.22
CA GLY A 131 7.84 -13.03 14.37
C GLY A 131 8.46 -14.08 13.45
N ASP A 132 7.66 -14.92 12.79
CA ASP A 132 8.18 -15.90 11.84
C ASP A 132 8.83 -15.18 10.65
N LYS A 133 9.90 -15.78 10.15
CA LYS A 133 10.59 -15.31 8.96
C LYS A 133 10.02 -15.98 7.72
N VAL A 134 9.87 -15.21 6.69
CA VAL A 134 9.41 -15.64 5.37
C VAL A 134 10.29 -15.05 4.29
N THR A 135 10.29 -15.70 3.13
CA THR A 135 10.99 -15.20 1.94
C THR A 135 9.95 -14.90 0.88
N GLY A 136 10.01 -13.72 0.29
CA GLY A 136 9.15 -13.31 -0.82
C GLY A 136 9.87 -13.33 -2.14
N ILE A 137 9.18 -13.75 -3.20
CA ILE A 137 9.69 -13.70 -4.58
C ILE A 137 8.54 -13.16 -5.46
N ASN A 138 8.82 -12.10 -6.21
CA ASN A 138 7.81 -11.49 -7.06
C ASN A 138 7.57 -12.32 -8.33
N ASP A 139 8.60 -12.48 -9.15
CA ASP A 139 8.53 -13.30 -10.36
C ASP A 139 9.83 -14.07 -10.55
N PRO A 140 9.85 -15.37 -10.18
CA PRO A 140 11.06 -16.17 -10.31
C PRO A 140 11.49 -16.37 -11.77
N ASN A 141 10.54 -16.31 -12.72
CA ASN A 141 10.84 -16.45 -14.14
C ASN A 141 11.51 -15.21 -14.74
N ASN A 142 11.40 -14.08 -14.06
CA ASN A 142 12.02 -12.81 -14.46
C ASN A 142 13.36 -12.57 -13.76
N GLY A 143 13.86 -13.54 -13.01
CA GLY A 143 15.10 -13.42 -12.25
C GLY A 143 15.01 -12.51 -11.05
N ASP A 144 13.81 -12.25 -10.53
CA ASP A 144 13.61 -11.41 -9.35
C ASP A 144 14.28 -12.04 -8.12
N PRO A 145 14.87 -11.24 -7.23
CA PRO A 145 15.56 -11.75 -6.06
C PRO A 145 14.58 -12.25 -4.99
N GLU A 146 15.09 -13.15 -4.14
CA GLU A 146 14.45 -13.52 -2.89
C GLU A 146 14.68 -12.40 -1.87
N VAL A 147 13.63 -12.03 -1.15
CA VAL A 147 13.70 -10.99 -0.11
C VAL A 147 13.20 -11.56 1.22
N ASP A 148 14.04 -11.50 2.24
CA ASP A 148 13.69 -11.95 3.59
C ASP A 148 12.82 -10.91 4.28
N MET A 149 11.76 -11.39 4.93
CA MET A 149 10.80 -10.57 5.67
C MET A 149 10.43 -11.23 6.99
N GLU A 150 9.86 -10.45 7.90
CA GLU A 150 9.32 -10.92 9.16
C GLU A 150 7.81 -10.69 9.20
N ILE A 151 7.07 -11.69 9.66
CA ILE A 151 5.63 -11.54 9.90
C ILE A 151 5.43 -10.62 11.11
N VAL A 152 4.81 -9.46 10.87
CA VAL A 152 4.61 -8.43 11.90
C VAL A 152 3.16 -8.30 12.33
N GLY A 153 2.20 -8.74 11.52
CA GLY A 153 0.80 -8.59 11.83
C GLY A 153 -0.10 -9.55 11.08
N PHE A 154 -1.32 -9.72 11.62
CA PHE A 154 -2.40 -10.43 10.97
C PHE A 154 -3.63 -9.53 10.89
N PHE A 155 -4.37 -9.62 9.79
CA PHE A 155 -5.61 -8.89 9.62
C PHE A 155 -6.81 -9.84 9.48
N ASP A 156 -7.96 -9.35 9.87
CA ASP A 156 -9.27 -9.91 9.53
C ASP A 156 -10.01 -8.96 8.60
N ILE A 157 -10.91 -9.52 7.81
CA ILE A 157 -11.82 -8.76 6.98
C ILE A 157 -13.06 -8.45 7.81
N VAL A 158 -13.41 -7.15 7.88
CA VAL A 158 -14.66 -6.73 8.53
C VAL A 158 -15.78 -6.90 7.53
N ALA A 159 -16.40 -8.09 7.55
CA ALA A 159 -17.51 -8.43 6.68
C ALA A 159 -18.83 -7.98 7.28
N ASP A 160 -19.72 -7.47 6.42
CA ASP A 160 -21.13 -7.42 6.75
C ASP A 160 -21.64 -8.86 6.70
N LYS A 161 -22.23 -9.36 7.80
CA LYS A 161 -22.69 -10.75 7.91
C LYS A 161 -23.73 -11.13 6.86
N ASP A 162 -24.41 -10.15 6.29
CA ASP A 162 -25.46 -10.32 5.29
C ASP A 162 -24.97 -10.16 3.86
N ASP A 163 -23.69 -9.83 3.64
CA ASP A 163 -23.12 -9.58 2.32
C ASP A 163 -21.80 -10.33 2.10
N GLU A 164 -21.89 -11.53 1.53
CA GLU A 164 -20.71 -12.33 1.18
C GLU A 164 -19.79 -11.62 0.15
N ALA A 165 -20.32 -10.64 -0.60
CA ALA A 165 -19.51 -9.87 -1.55
C ALA A 165 -18.43 -9.01 -0.87
N THR A 166 -18.56 -8.74 0.45
CA THR A 166 -17.53 -8.02 1.22
C THR A 166 -16.23 -8.81 1.39
N MET A 167 -16.24 -10.12 1.13
CA MET A 167 -15.07 -10.99 1.25
C MET A 167 -14.25 -11.07 -0.04
N TYR A 168 -14.78 -10.52 -1.12
CA TYR A 168 -14.21 -10.62 -2.46
C TYR A 168 -14.13 -9.24 -3.11
N ASP A 169 -12.96 -8.94 -3.70
CA ASP A 169 -12.78 -7.69 -4.44
C ASP A 169 -13.14 -7.90 -5.92
N ALA A 170 -14.32 -7.43 -6.31
CA ALA A 170 -14.79 -7.55 -7.69
C ALA A 170 -13.90 -6.80 -8.69
N SER A 171 -13.19 -5.76 -8.26
CA SER A 171 -12.30 -4.99 -9.14
C SER A 171 -10.99 -5.71 -9.45
N THR A 172 -10.49 -6.52 -8.54
CA THR A 172 -9.25 -7.29 -8.70
C THR A 172 -9.49 -8.76 -9.03
N LEU A 173 -10.69 -9.27 -8.80
CA LEU A 173 -11.07 -10.69 -8.88
C LEU A 173 -10.36 -11.55 -7.83
N TRP A 174 -9.96 -10.97 -6.71
CA TRP A 174 -9.28 -11.65 -5.61
C TRP A 174 -10.15 -11.69 -4.36
N ASP A 175 -10.04 -12.80 -3.60
CA ASP A 175 -10.54 -12.85 -2.24
C ASP A 175 -9.68 -11.94 -1.35
N TYR A 176 -10.31 -11.14 -0.52
CA TYR A 176 -9.57 -10.26 0.40
C TYR A 176 -8.68 -11.02 1.38
N ALA A 177 -9.05 -12.27 1.73
CA ALA A 177 -8.20 -13.11 2.57
C ALA A 177 -6.84 -13.44 1.95
N ASP A 178 -6.72 -13.35 0.63
CA ASP A 178 -5.50 -13.62 -0.13
C ASP A 178 -4.70 -12.35 -0.46
N TYR A 179 -5.07 -11.23 0.15
CA TYR A 179 -4.29 -10.00 0.15
C TYR A 179 -3.16 -10.09 1.17
N ALA A 180 -2.13 -9.30 0.94
CA ALA A 180 -1.01 -9.13 1.87
C ALA A 180 -0.50 -7.69 1.82
N PHE A 181 0.25 -7.31 2.83
CA PHE A 181 0.92 -6.01 2.91
C PHE A 181 2.37 -6.27 3.28
N CYS A 182 3.30 -5.75 2.51
CA CYS A 182 4.71 -5.78 2.87
C CYS A 182 5.26 -4.36 2.95
N SER A 183 6.42 -4.22 3.57
CA SER A 183 7.13 -2.95 3.56
C SER A 183 7.42 -2.52 2.12
N TYR A 184 7.22 -1.23 1.82
CA TYR A 184 7.51 -0.67 0.50
C TYR A 184 8.94 -1.00 0.04
N ASN A 185 9.92 -0.92 0.96
CA ASN A 185 11.31 -1.24 0.64
C ASN A 185 11.49 -2.72 0.22
N ALA A 186 10.76 -3.64 0.85
CA ALA A 186 10.78 -5.05 0.44
C ALA A 186 10.21 -5.22 -0.97
N MET A 187 9.13 -4.52 -1.29
CA MET A 187 8.54 -4.57 -2.63
C MET A 187 9.49 -4.01 -3.68
N LYS A 188 10.20 -2.92 -3.39
CA LYS A 188 11.21 -2.37 -4.32
C LYS A 188 12.31 -3.38 -4.63
N GLU A 189 12.75 -4.13 -3.62
CA GLU A 189 13.75 -5.18 -3.81
C GLU A 189 13.20 -6.35 -4.64
N MET A 190 11.99 -6.82 -4.32
CA MET A 190 11.36 -7.92 -5.05
C MET A 190 11.05 -7.57 -6.50
N ALA A 191 10.65 -6.33 -6.77
CA ALA A 191 10.23 -5.86 -8.09
C ALA A 191 11.33 -5.12 -8.85
N VAL A 192 12.59 -5.33 -8.50
CA VAL A 192 13.75 -4.58 -9.04
C VAL A 192 13.89 -4.68 -10.56
N ASN A 193 13.40 -5.76 -11.16
CA ASN A 193 13.46 -5.99 -12.61
C ASN A 193 12.28 -5.37 -13.38
N TYR A 194 11.34 -4.74 -12.68
CA TYR A 194 10.27 -3.96 -13.31
C TYR A 194 10.65 -2.48 -13.27
N GLU A 195 10.85 -1.87 -14.42
CA GLU A 195 11.36 -0.50 -14.53
C GLU A 195 10.54 0.52 -13.73
N ASP A 196 9.21 0.47 -13.83
CA ASP A 196 8.31 1.38 -13.13
C ASP A 196 7.40 0.69 -12.10
N GLY A 197 7.57 -0.62 -11.90
CA GLY A 197 6.67 -1.41 -11.06
C GLY A 197 6.75 -1.12 -9.57
N SER A 198 7.85 -0.49 -9.12
CA SER A 198 8.04 -0.10 -7.73
C SER A 198 7.97 1.41 -7.51
N LYS A 199 7.60 2.18 -8.54
CA LYS A 199 7.50 3.64 -8.44
C LYS A 199 6.10 4.07 -8.04
N LEU A 200 6.03 5.06 -7.15
CA LEU A 200 4.78 5.53 -6.55
C LEU A 200 4.03 6.45 -7.51
N GLN A 201 2.77 6.13 -7.75
CA GLN A 201 1.88 6.88 -8.63
C GLN A 201 0.89 7.74 -7.85
N GLU A 202 0.55 7.35 -6.63
CA GLU A 202 -0.38 8.08 -5.77
C GLU A 202 0.00 7.90 -4.31
N ALA A 203 -0.43 8.85 -3.48
CA ALA A 203 -0.29 8.79 -2.02
C ALA A 203 -1.51 9.44 -1.38
N ASP A 204 -1.94 8.88 -0.24
CA ASP A 204 -3.04 9.39 0.56
C ASP A 204 -2.49 10.01 1.84
N PHE A 205 -2.92 11.23 2.14
CA PHE A 205 -2.52 11.99 3.32
C PHE A 205 -3.75 12.28 4.17
N PHE A 206 -3.65 11.97 5.44
CA PHE A 206 -4.74 12.15 6.40
C PHE A 206 -4.49 13.41 7.23
N VAL A 207 -5.55 14.15 7.51
CA VAL A 207 -5.45 15.39 8.30
C VAL A 207 -5.97 15.15 9.72
N GLU A 208 -5.37 15.86 10.67
CA GLU A 208 -5.74 15.75 12.10
C GLU A 208 -7.14 16.31 12.38
N ASP A 209 -7.52 17.36 11.68
CA ASP A 209 -8.81 18.05 11.84
C ASP A 209 -9.45 18.22 10.46
N ALA A 210 -10.58 17.54 10.24
CA ALA A 210 -11.32 17.59 8.97
C ALA A 210 -11.70 19.02 8.57
N ALA A 211 -11.96 19.89 9.53
CA ALA A 211 -12.29 21.30 9.27
C ALA A 211 -11.12 22.08 8.66
N GLN A 212 -9.89 21.57 8.79
CA GLN A 212 -8.68 22.21 8.27
C GLN A 212 -8.21 21.63 6.93
N LEU A 213 -8.96 20.71 6.34
CA LEU A 213 -8.56 20.03 5.10
C LEU A 213 -8.15 21.01 4.00
N ASP A 214 -8.98 22.01 3.71
CA ASP A 214 -8.71 22.98 2.65
C ASP A 214 -7.48 23.84 2.95
N ASN A 215 -7.28 24.22 4.21
CA ASN A 215 -6.11 24.97 4.63
C ASN A 215 -4.83 24.14 4.51
N VAL A 216 -4.88 22.87 4.90
CA VAL A 216 -3.74 21.94 4.76
C VAL A 216 -3.38 21.75 3.28
N ILE A 217 -4.39 21.54 2.42
CA ILE A 217 -4.16 21.42 0.97
C ILE A 217 -3.50 22.69 0.41
N ALA A 218 -3.96 23.87 0.83
CA ALA A 218 -3.37 25.13 0.40
C ALA A 218 -1.90 25.24 0.82
N ASP A 219 -1.57 24.83 2.03
CA ASP A 219 -0.19 24.82 2.52
C ASP A 219 0.68 23.82 1.75
N VAL A 220 0.14 22.67 1.43
CA VAL A 220 0.82 21.66 0.60
C VAL A 220 1.13 22.22 -0.79
N GLN A 221 0.17 22.90 -1.42
CA GLN A 221 0.34 23.51 -2.73
C GLN A 221 1.39 24.65 -2.74
N ASN A 222 1.71 25.20 -1.59
CA ASN A 222 2.76 26.21 -1.43
C ASN A 222 4.17 25.63 -1.32
N ILE A 223 4.33 24.32 -1.32
CA ILE A 223 5.66 23.68 -1.33
C ILE A 223 6.31 23.94 -2.70
N SER A 224 7.32 24.80 -2.71
CA SER A 224 7.94 25.27 -3.97
C SER A 224 8.85 24.24 -4.62
N SER A 225 9.35 23.26 -3.88
CA SER A 225 10.19 22.18 -4.40
C SER A 225 9.43 21.16 -5.24
N ILE A 226 8.10 21.17 -5.18
CA ILE A 226 7.24 20.25 -5.93
C ILE A 226 6.71 20.97 -7.16
N ASN A 227 6.88 20.34 -8.32
CA ASN A 227 6.28 20.85 -9.56
C ASN A 227 4.82 20.38 -9.65
N TRP A 228 3.89 21.24 -9.24
CA TRP A 228 2.47 20.91 -9.19
C TRP A 228 1.82 20.79 -10.57
N ASP A 229 2.51 21.10 -11.65
CA ASP A 229 2.04 20.78 -13.00
C ASP A 229 2.01 19.27 -13.25
N ASN A 230 2.84 18.51 -12.51
CA ASN A 230 2.99 17.06 -12.66
C ASN A 230 2.05 16.24 -11.76
N PHE A 231 1.35 16.88 -10.83
CA PHE A 231 0.54 16.20 -9.82
C PHE A 231 -0.83 16.84 -9.63
N ILE A 232 -1.80 16.03 -9.27
CA ILE A 232 -3.17 16.46 -8.95
C ILE A 232 -3.43 16.17 -7.47
N ILE A 233 -4.02 17.13 -6.78
CA ILE A 233 -4.52 16.94 -5.40
C ILE A 233 -6.03 16.84 -5.44
N THR A 234 -6.57 15.78 -4.83
CA THR A 234 -8.01 15.58 -4.70
C THR A 234 -8.35 15.47 -3.21
N ALA A 235 -9.28 16.30 -2.75
CA ALA A 235 -9.82 16.20 -1.39
C ALA A 235 -10.77 15.01 -1.29
N ASN A 236 -10.63 14.24 -0.23
CA ASN A 236 -11.49 13.09 0.08
C ASN A 236 -12.31 13.43 1.32
N ASP A 237 -13.60 13.59 1.16
CA ASP A 237 -14.53 13.93 2.25
C ASP A 237 -15.18 12.68 2.86
#